data_193e0332ad47ef542de69e9c995bb0bd
#
_entry.id   193e0332ad47ef542de69e9c995bb0bd
#
_cell.length_a   1.000
_cell.length_b   1.000
_cell.length_c   1.000
_cell.angle_alpha   90.00
_cell.angle_beta   90.00
_cell.angle_gamma   90.00
#
_symmetry.space_group_name_H-M   'P 1'
#
loop_
_entity.id
_entity.type
_entity.pdbx_description
1 polymer ?
#
loop_
_entity_poly.entity_id
_entity_poly.type
_entity_poly.pdbx_seq_one_letter_code
_entity_poly.pdbx_strand_id
1 'polypeptide(L)' 'MEQNKRNRILYIEKLLVEQTDEQHPVTVTDILTYLEGLNITANRRTVMSDILQLQEAGLD' A
#
# COMPACT_ATOMS: atom_id res chain seq x y z
N MET A 1 13.87 8.48 -7.99
CA MET A 1 14.44 7.16 -8.08
C MET A 1 13.36 6.11 -8.05
N GLU A 2 13.51 5.16 -8.93
CA GLU A 2 12.54 4.09 -9.11
C GLU A 2 12.44 3.17 -7.92
N GLN A 3 13.51 3.04 -7.14
CA GLN A 3 13.53 2.13 -6.02
C GLN A 3 12.49 2.47 -4.96
N ASN A 4 12.27 3.76 -4.70
CA ASN A 4 11.29 4.14 -3.69
C ASN A 4 9.88 3.74 -4.10
N LYS A 5 9.55 3.90 -5.37
CA LYS A 5 8.23 3.52 -5.87
C LYS A 5 8.04 2.00 -5.78
N ARG A 6 9.05 1.24 -6.22
CA ARG A 6 8.99 -0.21 -6.17
C ARG A 6 8.81 -0.69 -4.73
N ASN A 7 9.62 -0.14 -3.82
CA ASN A 7 9.54 -0.55 -2.42
C ASN A 7 8.18 -0.19 -1.83
N ARG A 8 7.65 0.97 -2.18
CA ARG A 8 6.35 1.39 -1.68
C ARG A 8 5.26 0.38 -2.08
N ILE A 9 5.26 -0.02 -3.34
CA ILE A 9 4.25 -0.98 -3.82
C ILE A 9 4.39 -2.31 -3.10
N LEU A 10 5.60 -2.79 -2.91
CA LEU A 10 5.83 -4.05 -2.21
C LEU A 10 5.37 -3.98 -0.77
N TYR A 11 5.59 -2.87 -0.08
CA TYR A 11 5.14 -2.71 1.30
C TYR A 11 3.62 -2.66 1.36
N ILE A 12 2.98 -1.99 0.39
CA ILE A 12 1.52 -1.94 0.35
C ILE A 12 0.96 -3.34 0.13
N GLU A 13 1.53 -4.09 -0.80
CA GLU A 13 1.10 -5.45 -1.06
C GLU A 13 1.22 -6.31 0.20
N LYS A 14 2.35 -6.23 0.87
CA LYS A 14 2.57 -7.00 2.08
C LYS A 14 1.56 -6.64 3.15
N LEU A 15 1.31 -5.36 3.33
CA LEU A 15 0.34 -4.91 4.32
C LEU A 15 -1.06 -5.45 4.01
N LEU A 16 -1.47 -5.36 2.75
CA LEU A 16 -2.78 -5.83 2.36
C LEU A 16 -2.93 -7.33 2.57
N VAL A 17 -1.89 -8.09 2.25
CA VAL A 17 -1.94 -9.54 2.39
C VAL A 17 -1.92 -9.98 3.86
N GLU A 18 -1.11 -9.32 4.69
CA GLU A 18 -0.90 -9.76 6.06
C GLU A 18 -1.87 -9.16 7.06
N GLN A 19 -2.34 -7.94 6.81
CA GLN A 19 -3.12 -7.20 7.81
C GLN A 19 -4.61 -7.14 7.51
N THR A 20 -5.01 -7.40 6.28
CA THR A 20 -6.41 -7.30 5.91
C THR A 20 -7.17 -8.56 6.30
N ASP A 21 -8.30 -8.39 6.99
CA ASP A 21 -9.24 -9.49 7.23
C ASP A 21 -10.65 -8.92 7.16
N GLU A 22 -11.65 -9.80 7.34
CA GLU A 22 -13.05 -9.41 7.16
C GLU A 22 -13.52 -8.39 8.19
N GLN A 23 -12.94 -8.43 9.38
CA GLN A 23 -13.38 -7.57 10.47
C GLN A 23 -12.56 -6.28 10.56
N HIS A 24 -11.36 -6.29 10.01
CA HIS A 24 -10.45 -5.17 10.14
C HIS A 24 -9.80 -4.84 8.80
N PRO A 25 -10.61 -4.35 7.85
CA PRO A 25 -10.05 -4.00 6.54
C PRO A 25 -9.07 -2.85 6.66
N VAL A 26 -8.01 -2.92 5.87
CA VAL A 26 -7.01 -1.86 5.83
C VAL A 26 -7.53 -0.71 4.99
N THR A 27 -7.49 0.51 5.54
CA THR A 27 -7.91 1.71 4.84
C THR A 27 -6.70 2.40 4.23
N VAL A 28 -6.97 3.37 3.34
CA VAL A 28 -5.90 4.17 2.74
C VAL A 28 -5.14 4.92 3.84
N THR A 29 -5.86 5.40 4.86
CA THR A 29 -5.23 6.08 5.98
C THR A 29 -4.26 5.16 6.72
N ASP A 30 -4.65 3.91 6.92
CA ASP A 30 -3.77 2.93 7.55
C ASP A 30 -2.50 2.72 6.74
N ILE A 31 -2.64 2.64 5.42
CA ILE A 31 -1.50 2.46 4.54
C ILE A 31 -0.57 3.65 4.60
N LEU A 32 -1.14 4.86 4.59
CA LEU A 32 -0.33 6.07 4.68
C LEU A 32 0.45 6.12 6.00
N THR A 33 -0.20 5.77 7.10
CA THR A 33 0.46 5.74 8.40
C THR A 33 1.59 4.73 8.42
N TYR A 34 1.36 3.55 7.85
CA TYR A 34 2.35 2.51 7.76
C TYR A 34 3.59 2.97 6.98
N LEU A 35 3.34 3.56 5.81
CA LEU A 35 4.43 4.05 4.97
C LEU A 35 5.20 5.18 5.63
N GLU A 36 4.50 6.06 6.33
CA GLU A 36 5.13 7.16 7.04
C GLU A 36 6.08 6.63 8.10
N GLY A 37 5.71 5.57 8.78
CA GLY A 37 6.57 4.92 9.76
C GLY A 37 7.82 4.32 9.16
N LEU A 38 7.81 4.07 7.85
CA LEU A 38 8.96 3.55 7.12
C LEU A 38 9.75 4.66 6.42
N ASN A 39 9.39 5.92 6.67
CA ASN A 39 10.01 7.08 6.03
C ASN A 39 9.76 7.10 4.52
N ILE A 40 8.64 6.55 4.09
CA ILE A 40 8.24 6.57 2.69
C ILE A 40 7.18 7.64 2.51
N THR A 41 7.48 8.63 1.69
CA THR A 41 6.54 9.72 1.42
C THR A 41 5.53 9.30 0.37
N ALA A 42 4.25 9.41 0.71
CA ALA A 42 3.18 9.09 -0.21
C ALA A 42 1.94 9.87 0.19
N ASN A 43 1.05 10.10 -0.78
CA ASN A 43 -0.23 10.72 -0.49
C ASN A 43 -1.34 9.75 -0.87
N ARG A 44 -2.58 10.16 -0.56
CA ARG A 44 -3.74 9.30 -0.79
C ARG A 44 -3.86 8.89 -2.26
N ARG A 45 -3.68 9.83 -3.18
CA ARG A 45 -3.78 9.56 -4.59
C ARG A 45 -2.75 8.53 -5.04
N THR A 46 -1.53 8.67 -4.55
CA THR A 46 -0.46 7.73 -4.88
C THR A 46 -0.78 6.33 -4.38
N VAL A 47 -1.24 6.22 -3.14
CA VAL A 47 -1.60 4.92 -2.57
C VAL A 47 -2.76 4.29 -3.35
N MET A 48 -3.77 5.08 -3.70
CA MET A 48 -4.89 4.55 -4.48
C MET A 48 -4.42 4.02 -5.84
N SER A 49 -3.51 4.74 -6.49
CA SER A 49 -2.96 4.30 -7.76
C SER A 49 -2.20 2.98 -7.61
N ASP A 50 -1.41 2.86 -6.55
CA ASP A 50 -0.66 1.64 -6.29
C ASP A 50 -1.59 0.46 -6.06
N ILE A 51 -2.67 0.68 -5.30
CA ILE A 51 -3.66 -0.38 -5.03
C ILE A 51 -4.28 -0.86 -6.34
N LEU A 52 -4.65 0.08 -7.22
CA LEU A 52 -5.22 -0.29 -8.51
C LEU A 52 -4.25 -1.11 -9.34
N GLN A 53 -2.97 -0.77 -9.32
CA GLN A 53 -1.97 -1.54 -10.04
C GLN A 53 -1.86 -2.96 -9.49
N LEU A 54 -1.92 -3.10 -8.18
CA LEU A 54 -1.87 -4.42 -7.56
C LEU A 54 -3.09 -5.25 -7.93
N GLN A 55 -4.25 -4.63 -7.97
CA GLN A 55 -5.47 -5.33 -8.36
C GLN A 55 -5.42 -5.79 -9.81
N GLU A 56 -4.86 -4.97 -10.68
CA GLU A 56 -4.70 -5.34 -12.08
C GLU A 56 -3.71 -6.48 -12.26
N ALA A 57 -2.76 -6.58 -11.34
CA ALA A 57 -1.77 -7.66 -11.37
C ALA A 57 -2.30 -8.96 -10.76
N GLY A 58 -3.53 -8.95 -10.27
CA GLY A 58 -4.15 -10.16 -9.76
C GLY A 58 -4.23 -10.27 -8.25
N LEU A 59 -3.87 -9.23 -7.53
CA LEU A 59 -4.03 -9.23 -6.08
C LEU A 59 -5.49 -8.98 -5.73
N ASP A 60 -6.05 -9.84 -4.94
CA ASP A 60 -7.43 -9.67 -4.48
C ASP A 60 -7.50 -8.93 -3.16
#